data_14432120ac63c78f1b15645296260e78
#
_entry.id   14432120ac63c78f1b15645296260e78
#
_cell.length_a   1.000
_cell.length_b   1.000
_cell.length_c   1.000
_cell.angle_alpha   90.00
_cell.angle_beta   90.00
_cell.angle_gamma   90.00
#
_symmetry.space_group_name_H-M   'P 1'
#
loop_
_entity.id
_entity.type
_entity.pdbx_description
1 polymer ?
#
loop_
_entity_poly.entity_id
_entity_poly.type
_entity_poly.pdbx_seq_one_letter_code
_entity_poly.pdbx_strand_id
1 'polypeptide(L)'
;MRAIRVAVGGLVLAGALHAHGPAVAESDPLTVVELFTSQSCYSCPPAEAYLGELSDEKNILALEYHVDYWDTLNYGRHGRWKDAFSTPEMTQRQRDYNAEIRNTRSVYTPQMVVDGRTEAVGSRRRAVQNLISKARADDQPRVAVDVSAAAN
;
A
#
# COMPACT_ATOMS: atom_id res chain seq x y z
N MET A 1 -29.78 -33.62 77.46
CA MET A 1 -30.00 -33.81 75.99
C MET A 1 -29.65 -32.49 75.30
N ARG A 2 -28.47 -32.39 74.58
CA ARG A 2 -28.04 -31.21 73.95
C ARG A 2 -28.28 -31.36 72.41
N ALA A 3 -29.09 -30.49 71.82
CA ALA A 3 -29.39 -30.49 70.42
C ALA A 3 -28.29 -29.76 69.69
N ILE A 4 -27.66 -30.44 68.71
CA ILE A 4 -26.65 -29.88 67.78
C ILE A 4 -27.39 -29.26 66.57
N ARG A 5 -27.24 -27.97 66.38
CA ARG A 5 -27.72 -27.28 65.17
C ARG A 5 -26.60 -27.27 64.15
N VAL A 6 -26.81 -27.96 63.05
CA VAL A 6 -25.93 -27.93 61.87
C VAL A 6 -26.39 -26.75 60.99
N ALA A 7 -25.51 -25.75 60.75
CA ALA A 7 -25.73 -24.68 59.83
C ALA A 7 -25.17 -25.09 58.45
N VAL A 8 -26.04 -25.21 57.48
CA VAL A 8 -25.64 -25.42 56.05
C VAL A 8 -25.40 -24.06 55.41
N GLY A 9 -24.14 -23.73 55.22
CA GLY A 9 -23.75 -22.54 54.49
C GLY A 9 -23.78 -22.81 52.96
N GLY A 10 -24.73 -22.18 52.26
CA GLY A 10 -24.81 -22.23 50.81
C GLY A 10 -23.77 -21.30 50.19
N LEU A 11 -22.81 -21.87 49.42
CA LEU A 11 -21.85 -21.14 48.64
C LEU A 11 -22.48 -20.74 47.27
N VAL A 12 -22.83 -19.47 47.09
CA VAL A 12 -23.32 -18.95 45.82
C VAL A 12 -22.11 -18.62 44.95
N LEU A 13 -21.79 -19.45 43.95
CA LEU A 13 -20.84 -19.10 42.90
C LEU A 13 -21.51 -18.13 41.92
N ALA A 14 -21.17 -16.87 42.03
CA ALA A 14 -21.51 -15.87 40.99
C ALA A 14 -20.61 -16.09 39.77
N GLY A 15 -21.12 -16.78 38.75
CA GLY A 15 -20.44 -16.91 37.44
C GLY A 15 -20.48 -15.57 36.71
N ALA A 16 -19.33 -14.91 36.56
CA ALA A 16 -19.18 -13.75 35.70
C ALA A 16 -19.26 -14.16 34.23
N LEU A 17 -20.40 -13.94 33.58
CA LEU A 17 -20.50 -14.02 32.11
C LEU A 17 -19.67 -12.89 31.50
N HIS A 18 -18.48 -13.21 31.00
CA HIS A 18 -17.73 -12.32 30.15
C HIS A 18 -18.40 -12.31 28.78
N ALA A 19 -19.17 -11.26 28.48
CA ALA A 19 -19.66 -10.99 27.13
C ALA A 19 -18.45 -10.65 26.25
N HIS A 20 -17.99 -11.63 25.47
CA HIS A 20 -17.05 -11.37 24.38
C HIS A 20 -17.85 -10.64 23.30
N GLY A 21 -17.64 -9.34 23.17
CA GLY A 21 -18.11 -8.60 22.02
C GLY A 21 -17.54 -9.21 20.72
N PRO A 22 -18.19 -9.02 19.56
CA PRO A 22 -17.66 -9.52 18.30
C PRO A 22 -16.25 -8.97 18.15
N ALA A 23 -15.27 -9.87 18.03
CA ALA A 23 -13.91 -9.52 17.64
C ALA A 23 -14.02 -8.89 16.24
N VAL A 24 -13.83 -7.58 16.14
CA VAL A 24 -13.61 -6.92 14.87
C VAL A 24 -12.32 -7.55 14.35
N ALA A 25 -12.42 -8.34 13.28
CA ALA A 25 -11.25 -8.86 12.60
C ALA A 25 -10.43 -7.65 12.18
N GLU A 26 -9.27 -7.48 12.79
CA GLU A 26 -8.30 -6.46 12.42
C GLU A 26 -7.88 -6.83 11.00
N SER A 27 -8.40 -6.08 10.03
CA SER A 27 -7.99 -6.27 8.62
C SER A 27 -6.55 -5.81 8.51
N ASP A 28 -5.70 -6.63 7.90
CA ASP A 28 -4.33 -6.21 7.59
C ASP A 28 -4.35 -4.82 6.94
N PRO A 29 -3.47 -3.91 7.36
CA PRO A 29 -3.49 -2.56 6.87
C PRO A 29 -3.23 -2.51 5.36
N LEU A 30 -3.98 -1.66 4.65
CA LEU A 30 -3.81 -1.43 3.22
C LEU A 30 -2.43 -0.84 2.94
N THR A 31 -1.68 -1.45 2.04
CA THR A 31 -0.38 -0.97 1.56
C THR A 31 -0.55 -0.38 0.17
N VAL A 32 -0.11 0.84 -0.04
CA VAL A 32 -0.16 1.53 -1.34
C VAL A 32 1.16 1.31 -2.07
N VAL A 33 1.10 0.81 -3.31
CA VAL A 33 2.25 0.64 -4.19
C VAL A 33 2.01 1.46 -5.45
N GLU A 34 2.86 2.46 -5.67
CA GLU A 34 2.78 3.39 -6.79
C GLU A 34 3.94 3.13 -7.75
N LEU A 35 3.65 2.79 -9.00
CA LEU A 35 4.64 2.61 -10.05
C LEU A 35 4.69 3.86 -10.94
N PHE A 36 5.87 4.46 -11.05
CA PHE A 36 6.16 5.47 -12.08
C PHE A 36 6.78 4.81 -13.29
N THR A 37 6.11 4.92 -14.43
CA THR A 37 6.43 4.24 -15.70
C THR A 37 6.20 5.14 -16.90
N SER A 38 6.42 4.63 -18.11
CA SER A 38 6.03 5.23 -19.39
C SER A 38 6.02 4.16 -20.49
N GLN A 39 5.09 4.26 -21.42
CA GLN A 39 5.07 3.41 -22.63
C GLN A 39 6.36 3.52 -23.47
N SER A 40 7.11 4.62 -23.33
CA SER A 40 8.39 4.85 -24.00
C SER A 40 9.60 4.32 -23.21
N CYS A 41 9.39 3.76 -22.02
CA CYS A 41 10.45 3.26 -21.16
C CYS A 41 10.74 1.78 -21.45
N TYR A 42 11.84 1.49 -22.12
CA TYR A 42 12.21 0.13 -22.51
C TYR A 42 12.40 -0.85 -21.33
N SER A 43 12.80 -0.34 -20.17
CA SER A 43 13.04 -1.17 -18.95
C SER A 43 11.82 -1.31 -18.04
N CYS A 44 10.68 -0.69 -18.40
CA CYS A 44 9.48 -0.65 -17.55
C CYS A 44 8.60 -1.92 -17.59
N PRO A 45 8.43 -2.63 -18.72
CA PRO A 45 7.47 -3.73 -18.81
C PRO A 45 7.57 -4.80 -17.71
N PRO A 46 8.78 -5.21 -17.23
CA PRO A 46 8.85 -6.16 -16.11
C PRO A 46 8.29 -5.62 -14.79
N ALA A 47 8.34 -4.29 -14.57
CA ALA A 47 7.77 -3.67 -13.37
C ALA A 47 6.25 -3.53 -13.49
N GLU A 48 5.74 -3.21 -14.67
CA GLU A 48 4.30 -3.16 -14.97
C GLU A 48 3.64 -4.53 -14.76
N ALA A 49 4.26 -5.59 -15.32
CA ALA A 49 3.78 -6.96 -15.09
C ALA A 49 3.78 -7.32 -13.59
N TYR A 50 4.80 -6.89 -12.85
CA TYR A 50 4.87 -7.15 -11.42
C TYR A 50 3.83 -6.33 -10.63
N LEU A 51 3.55 -5.09 -11.02
CA LEU A 51 2.47 -4.31 -10.42
C LEU A 51 1.11 -4.99 -10.63
N GLY A 52 0.87 -5.56 -11.83
CA GLY A 52 -0.31 -6.37 -12.11
C GLY A 52 -0.46 -7.56 -11.15
N GLU A 53 0.63 -8.30 -10.90
CA GLU A 53 0.62 -9.38 -9.90
C GLU A 53 0.31 -8.87 -8.48
N LEU A 54 0.88 -7.73 -8.09
CA LEU A 54 0.61 -7.11 -6.80
C LEU A 54 -0.85 -6.64 -6.65
N SER A 55 -1.50 -6.23 -7.74
CA SER A 55 -2.90 -5.80 -7.70
C SER A 55 -3.88 -6.93 -7.34
N ASP A 56 -3.48 -8.19 -7.52
CA ASP A 56 -4.25 -9.37 -7.12
C ASP A 56 -4.05 -9.74 -5.65
N GLU A 57 -3.06 -9.14 -4.96
CA GLU A 57 -2.82 -9.40 -3.55
C GLU A 57 -3.84 -8.65 -2.67
N LYS A 58 -4.33 -9.34 -1.64
CA LYS A 58 -5.16 -8.69 -0.62
C LYS A 58 -4.39 -7.57 0.09
N ASN A 59 -5.10 -6.49 0.37
CA ASN A 59 -4.55 -5.34 1.10
C ASN A 59 -3.37 -4.64 0.39
N ILE A 60 -3.31 -4.73 -0.94
CA ILE A 60 -2.48 -3.87 -1.77
C ILE A 60 -3.37 -2.99 -2.65
N LEU A 61 -3.14 -1.69 -2.62
CA LEU A 61 -3.63 -0.75 -3.60
C LEU A 61 -2.50 -0.45 -4.59
N ALA A 62 -2.58 -1.05 -5.77
CA ALA A 62 -1.64 -0.85 -6.85
C ALA A 62 -2.08 0.32 -7.73
N LEU A 63 -1.21 1.29 -7.91
CA LEU A 63 -1.45 2.49 -8.73
C LEU A 63 -0.32 2.66 -9.74
N GLU A 64 -0.68 3.05 -10.96
CA GLU A 64 0.28 3.28 -12.05
C GLU A 64 0.22 4.74 -12.51
N TYR A 65 1.39 5.37 -12.63
CA TYR A 65 1.55 6.76 -13.03
C TYR A 65 2.50 6.87 -14.22
N HIS A 66 2.00 7.36 -15.36
CA HIS A 66 2.78 7.56 -16.55
C HIS A 66 3.44 8.95 -16.54
N VAL A 67 4.76 8.97 -16.55
CA VAL A 67 5.56 10.21 -16.54
C VAL A 67 5.79 10.74 -17.94
N ASP A 68 5.85 12.06 -18.09
CA ASP A 68 5.90 12.74 -19.40
C ASP A 68 7.32 13.04 -19.95
N TYR A 69 8.36 12.83 -19.14
CA TYR A 69 9.72 13.18 -19.60
C TYR A 69 10.29 12.24 -20.66
N TRP A 70 9.66 11.09 -20.89
CA TRP A 70 9.97 10.21 -22.01
C TRP A 70 9.35 10.65 -23.33
N ASP A 71 8.31 11.49 -23.33
CA ASP A 71 7.59 11.96 -24.51
C ASP A 71 8.44 12.89 -25.41
N THR A 72 9.58 13.35 -24.90
CA THR A 72 10.53 14.19 -25.65
C THR A 72 11.46 13.40 -26.56
N LEU A 73 11.50 12.07 -26.40
CA LEU A 73 12.39 11.23 -27.18
C LEU A 73 11.98 11.18 -28.65
N ASN A 74 13.00 11.18 -29.51
CA ASN A 74 12.84 11.04 -30.97
C ASN A 74 13.38 9.67 -31.42
N TYR A 75 12.50 8.85 -31.95
CA TYR A 75 12.82 7.49 -32.42
C TYR A 75 13.27 7.48 -33.91
N GLY A 76 13.91 8.53 -34.37
CA GLY A 76 14.43 8.67 -35.73
C GLY A 76 13.29 8.68 -36.76
N ARG A 77 13.32 7.74 -37.74
CA ARG A 77 12.29 7.63 -38.76
C ARG A 77 10.86 7.39 -38.27
N HIS A 78 10.72 6.93 -37.03
CA HIS A 78 9.42 6.69 -36.41
C HIS A 78 8.86 7.92 -35.69
N GLY A 79 9.61 9.02 -35.67
CA GLY A 79 9.19 10.29 -35.08
C GLY A 79 9.19 10.27 -33.56
N ARG A 80 8.36 11.14 -32.99
CA ARG A 80 8.12 11.21 -31.52
C ARG A 80 6.91 10.39 -31.16
N TRP A 81 7.01 9.69 -30.05
CA TRP A 81 5.89 9.03 -29.43
C TRP A 81 5.51 9.78 -28.17
N LYS A 82 4.23 10.07 -28.00
CA LYS A 82 3.69 10.62 -26.76
C LYS A 82 2.87 9.52 -26.10
N ASP A 83 3.19 9.23 -24.84
CA ASP A 83 2.41 8.33 -24.02
C ASP A 83 1.02 8.94 -23.76
N ALA A 84 -0.04 8.21 -24.12
CA ALA A 84 -1.43 8.68 -24.00
C ALA A 84 -1.88 8.92 -22.56
N PHE A 85 -1.20 8.31 -21.60
CA PHE A 85 -1.51 8.38 -20.18
C PHE A 85 -0.59 9.30 -19.39
N SER A 86 0.49 9.80 -20.02
CA SER A 86 1.46 10.65 -19.32
C SER A 86 0.91 12.04 -19.03
N THR A 87 1.25 12.56 -17.84
CA THR A 87 0.97 13.95 -17.48
C THR A 87 2.13 14.59 -16.70
N PRO A 88 2.30 15.94 -16.80
CA PRO A 88 3.28 16.65 -15.99
C PRO A 88 3.08 16.49 -14.49
N GLU A 89 1.82 16.35 -14.04
CA GLU A 89 1.45 16.20 -12.63
C GLU A 89 2.00 14.88 -12.07
N MET A 90 1.97 13.79 -12.85
CA MET A 90 2.53 12.51 -12.45
C MET A 90 4.05 12.58 -12.32
N THR A 91 4.72 13.29 -13.25
CA THR A 91 6.15 13.56 -13.14
C THR A 91 6.47 14.44 -11.93
N GLN A 92 5.64 15.44 -11.62
CA GLN A 92 5.83 16.28 -10.44
C GLN A 92 5.67 15.49 -9.14
N ARG A 93 4.64 14.64 -9.05
CA ARG A 93 4.45 13.73 -7.92
C ARG A 93 5.69 12.86 -7.68
N GLN A 94 6.28 12.30 -8.73
CA GLN A 94 7.52 11.52 -8.64
C GLN A 94 8.69 12.36 -8.10
N ARG A 95 8.84 13.61 -8.57
CA ARG A 95 9.89 14.52 -8.09
C ARG A 95 9.73 14.86 -6.61
N ASP A 96 8.49 15.03 -6.16
CA ASP A 96 8.20 15.33 -4.77
C ASP A 96 8.56 14.14 -3.87
N TYR A 97 8.18 12.91 -4.24
CA TYR A 97 8.65 11.71 -3.56
C TYR A 97 10.17 11.59 -3.53
N ASN A 98 10.85 11.83 -4.65
CA ASN A 98 12.31 11.74 -4.67
C ASN A 98 12.97 12.83 -3.82
N ALA A 99 12.38 14.01 -3.71
CA ALA A 99 12.87 15.07 -2.83
C ALA A 99 12.77 14.64 -1.35
N GLU A 100 11.66 14.02 -0.96
CA GLU A 100 11.42 13.59 0.42
C GLU A 100 12.19 12.31 0.79
N ILE A 101 12.14 11.29 -0.06
CA ILE A 101 12.69 9.96 0.23
C ILE A 101 14.20 9.89 -0.04
N ARG A 102 14.66 10.53 -1.12
CA ARG A 102 16.04 10.42 -1.62
C ARG A 102 16.86 11.69 -1.48
N ASN A 103 16.26 12.77 -1.00
CA ASN A 103 16.87 14.11 -0.94
C ASN A 103 17.41 14.58 -2.31
N THR A 104 16.67 14.29 -3.39
CA THR A 104 17.00 14.69 -4.76
C THR A 104 15.73 14.83 -5.59
N ARG A 105 15.73 15.71 -6.60
CA ARG A 105 14.65 15.79 -7.59
C ARG A 105 14.93 14.99 -8.87
N SER A 106 16.03 14.25 -8.89
CA SER A 106 16.35 13.34 -9.99
C SER A 106 15.38 12.17 -10.02
N VAL A 107 14.80 11.90 -11.18
CA VAL A 107 13.80 10.88 -11.42
C VAL A 107 14.32 9.75 -12.29
N TYR A 108 13.71 8.57 -12.19
CA TYR A 108 14.01 7.43 -13.05
C TYR A 108 12.78 6.54 -13.18
N THR A 109 12.73 5.72 -14.21
CA THR A 109 11.74 4.67 -14.39
C THR A 109 12.42 3.33 -14.71
N PRO A 110 11.78 2.20 -14.31
CA PRO A 110 10.59 2.09 -13.47
C PRO A 110 10.92 2.32 -11.99
N GLN A 111 10.16 3.17 -11.30
CA GLN A 111 10.29 3.38 -9.86
C GLN A 111 9.02 2.95 -9.15
N MET A 112 9.12 2.12 -8.12
CA MET A 112 8.02 1.82 -7.20
C MET A 112 8.23 2.54 -5.88
N VAL A 113 7.19 3.22 -5.43
CA VAL A 113 7.09 3.86 -4.10
C VAL A 113 6.09 3.08 -3.28
N VAL A 114 6.43 2.78 -2.03
CA VAL A 114 5.59 2.02 -1.09
C VAL A 114 5.19 2.94 0.06
N ASP A 115 3.87 3.08 0.26
CA ASP A 115 3.22 3.93 1.27
C ASP A 115 3.74 5.39 1.28
N GLY A 116 4.25 5.89 0.14
CA GLY A 116 4.83 7.22 0.05
C GLY A 116 6.13 7.43 0.84
N ARG A 117 6.72 6.39 1.42
CA ARG A 117 7.83 6.49 2.39
C ARG A 117 9.13 5.85 1.93
N THR A 118 9.05 4.82 1.09
CA THR A 118 10.21 4.07 0.61
C THR A 118 10.11 3.79 -0.87
N GLU A 119 11.25 3.58 -1.54
CA GLU A 119 11.25 3.36 -2.97
C GLU A 119 12.28 2.30 -3.41
N ALA A 120 12.05 1.72 -4.57
CA ALA A 120 13.00 0.84 -5.23
C ALA A 120 12.80 0.87 -6.75
N VAL A 121 13.80 0.37 -7.49
CA VAL A 121 13.63 0.04 -8.91
C VAL A 121 12.52 -1.00 -9.05
N GLY A 122 11.42 -0.65 -9.75
CA GLY A 122 10.19 -1.44 -9.80
C GLY A 122 10.37 -2.87 -10.32
N SER A 123 11.33 -3.11 -11.22
CA SER A 123 11.65 -4.43 -11.73
C SER A 123 12.43 -5.33 -10.74
N ARG A 124 12.93 -4.78 -9.63
CA ARG A 124 13.65 -5.54 -8.59
C ARG A 124 12.66 -6.12 -7.58
N ARG A 125 11.91 -7.13 -7.98
CA ARG A 125 10.83 -7.78 -7.19
C ARG A 125 11.18 -8.00 -5.72
N ARG A 126 12.35 -8.59 -5.43
CA ARG A 126 12.78 -8.84 -4.04
C ARG A 126 12.92 -7.55 -3.22
N ALA A 127 13.43 -6.49 -3.82
CA ALA A 127 13.58 -5.21 -3.14
C ALA A 127 12.19 -4.62 -2.81
N VAL A 128 11.29 -4.61 -3.77
CA VAL A 128 9.90 -4.12 -3.58
C VAL A 128 9.17 -4.96 -2.53
N GLN A 129 9.26 -6.29 -2.59
CA GLN A 129 8.64 -7.18 -1.61
C GLN A 129 9.14 -6.93 -0.18
N ASN A 130 10.43 -6.64 -0.02
CA ASN A 130 11.00 -6.28 1.28
C ASN A 130 10.44 -4.94 1.80
N LEU A 131 10.20 -3.97 0.91
CA LEU A 131 9.57 -2.70 1.28
C LEU A 131 8.12 -2.88 1.71
N ILE A 132 7.34 -3.67 0.96
CA ILE A 132 5.95 -4.02 1.29
C ILE A 132 5.89 -4.72 2.66
N SER A 133 6.78 -5.70 2.90
CA SER A 133 6.83 -6.42 4.17
C SER A 133 7.16 -5.48 5.35
N LYS A 134 8.07 -4.54 5.15
CA LYS A 134 8.40 -3.51 6.16
C LYS A 134 7.23 -2.57 6.41
N ALA A 135 6.55 -2.12 5.34
CA ALA A 135 5.40 -1.24 5.44
C ALA A 135 4.24 -1.90 6.20
N ARG A 136 4.01 -3.20 5.99
CA ARG A 136 2.99 -3.97 6.72
C ARG A 136 3.32 -4.15 8.20
N ALA A 137 4.59 -4.21 8.55
CA ALA A 137 5.07 -4.35 9.94
C ALA A 137 5.25 -2.99 10.66
N ASP A 138 5.01 -1.87 9.98
CA ASP A 138 5.17 -0.53 10.54
C ASP A 138 3.91 -0.11 11.30
N ASP A 139 4.04 0.18 12.60
CA ASP A 139 2.96 0.64 13.49
C ASP A 139 2.65 2.15 13.32
N GLN A 140 3.23 2.81 12.33
CA GLN A 140 2.96 4.23 12.08
C GLN A 140 1.48 4.49 11.78
N PRO A 141 0.90 5.60 12.28
CA PRO A 141 -0.48 5.95 12.04
C PRO A 141 -0.78 6.02 10.55
N ARG A 142 -1.82 5.31 10.12
CA ARG A 142 -2.34 5.37 8.75
C ARG A 142 -3.53 6.32 8.71
N VAL A 143 -3.68 7.03 7.60
CA VAL A 143 -4.86 7.87 7.38
C VAL A 143 -6.05 6.95 7.15
N ALA A 144 -7.11 7.13 7.95
CA ALA A 144 -8.37 6.45 7.69
C ALA A 144 -8.99 7.00 6.40
N VAL A 145 -9.34 6.12 5.48
CA VAL A 145 -10.04 6.48 4.24
C VAL A 145 -11.42 5.84 4.28
N ASP A 146 -12.45 6.69 4.41
CA ASP A 146 -13.84 6.26 4.29
C ASP A 146 -14.32 6.45 2.85
N VAL A 147 -14.76 5.37 2.24
CA VAL A 147 -15.36 5.39 0.91
C VAL A 147 -16.84 5.15 1.04
N SER A 148 -17.65 6.16 0.76
CA SER A 148 -19.11 6.04 0.67
C SER A 148 -19.55 6.17 -0.79
N ALA A 149 -20.42 5.27 -1.25
CA ALA A 149 -21.09 5.46 -2.52
C ALA A 149 -22.12 6.60 -2.37
N ALA A 150 -22.05 7.60 -3.24
CA ALA A 150 -23.13 8.57 -3.33
C ALA A 150 -24.37 7.83 -3.84
N ALA A 151 -25.48 7.89 -3.08
CA ALA A 151 -26.77 7.41 -3.58
C ALA A 151 -27.20 8.33 -4.73
N ASN A 152 -27.38 7.75 -5.93
CA ASN A 152 -27.98 8.45 -7.08
C ASN A 152 -29.49 8.54 -6.91
#